data_6b9ebeae50d94f88eb8c949182afd7ab
#
_entry.id   6b9ebeae50d94f88eb8c949182afd7ab
#
_cell.length_a   1.000
_cell.length_b   1.000
_cell.length_c   1.000
_cell.angle_alpha   90.00
_cell.angle_beta   90.00
_cell.angle_gamma   90.00
#
_symmetry.space_group_name_H-M   'P 1'
#
loop_
_entity.id
_entity.type
_entity.pdbx_description
1 polymer ?
#
loop_
_entity_poly.entity_id
_entity_poly.type
_entity_poly.pdbx_seq_one_letter_code
_entity_poly.pdbx_strand_id
1 'polypeptide(L)'
;MNDAEIEFRKTGFEYVNPTARVVIVGITPGVSQLANDRSGKSSREIKRENAFAGRMRPKLIRMLDYVGVNRLLGIESCASLWGCDFDKVEMASLLKEATFVRDKMFNSPALIAKSAKLTAAERCKCGSHRGLSQGR
;
A
#
# COMPACT_ATOMS: atom_id res chain seq x y z
N MET A 1 22.28 12.86 -4.83
CA MET A 1 21.51 12.61 -3.59
C MET A 1 22.25 11.56 -2.78
N ASN A 2 22.53 11.85 -1.53
CA ASN A 2 23.23 10.93 -0.64
C ASN A 2 22.23 9.91 -0.08
N ASP A 3 22.56 8.61 -0.06
CA ASP A 3 21.66 7.55 0.42
C ASP A 3 21.29 7.73 1.90
N ALA A 4 22.10 8.45 2.68
CA ALA A 4 21.83 8.82 4.09
C ALA A 4 20.62 9.75 4.27
N GLU A 5 20.12 10.37 3.20
CA GLU A 5 18.97 11.28 3.24
C GLU A 5 17.63 10.57 2.98
N ILE A 6 17.66 9.28 2.69
CA ILE A 6 16.48 8.48 2.37
C ILE A 6 16.16 7.57 3.55
N GLU A 7 14.97 7.72 4.10
CA GLU A 7 14.47 6.90 5.19
C GLU A 7 13.25 6.09 4.73
N PHE A 8 13.24 4.80 5.06
CA PHE A 8 12.13 3.89 4.84
C PHE A 8 11.50 3.51 6.17
N ARG A 9 10.19 3.69 6.31
CA ARG A 9 9.43 3.31 7.50
C ARG A 9 8.45 2.18 7.17
N LYS A 10 8.56 1.09 7.91
CA LYS A 10 7.68 -0.08 7.74
C LYS A 10 6.24 0.27 8.10
N THR A 11 5.32 -0.23 7.31
CA THR A 11 3.88 -0.02 7.51
C THR A 11 3.20 -1.16 8.27
N GLY A 12 3.79 -2.36 8.27
CA GLY A 12 3.12 -3.57 8.75
C GLY A 12 2.13 -4.15 7.73
N PHE A 13 2.24 -3.79 6.45
CA PHE A 13 1.33 -4.20 5.37
C PHE A 13 1.85 -5.41 4.57
N GLU A 14 2.55 -6.33 5.23
CA GLU A 14 3.14 -7.52 4.58
C GLU A 14 2.09 -8.54 4.11
N TYR A 15 0.88 -8.47 4.65
CA TYR A 15 -0.20 -9.35 4.24
C TYR A 15 -0.52 -9.18 2.76
N VAL A 16 -0.59 -10.30 2.04
CA VAL A 16 -1.02 -10.35 0.63
C VAL A 16 -2.29 -11.19 0.56
N ASN A 17 -3.31 -10.67 -0.09
CA ASN A 17 -4.59 -11.36 -0.23
C ASN A 17 -4.60 -12.28 -1.45
N PRO A 18 -4.58 -13.61 -1.27
CA PRO A 18 -4.56 -14.56 -2.39
C PRO A 18 -5.91 -14.69 -3.10
N THR A 19 -7.00 -14.21 -2.50
CA THR A 19 -8.37 -14.32 -3.05
C THR A 19 -8.88 -13.02 -3.66
N ALA A 20 -8.02 -12.00 -3.79
CA ALA A 20 -8.40 -10.71 -4.31
C ALA A 20 -8.94 -10.80 -5.75
N ARG A 21 -10.05 -10.13 -5.99
CA ARG A 21 -10.64 -9.94 -7.32
C ARG A 21 -10.31 -8.58 -7.91
N VAL A 22 -9.89 -7.65 -7.09
CA VAL A 22 -9.45 -6.30 -7.48
C VAL A 22 -8.20 -5.93 -6.71
N VAL A 23 -7.29 -5.24 -7.36
CA VAL A 23 -6.07 -4.71 -6.74
C VAL A 23 -6.11 -3.19 -6.82
N ILE A 24 -5.95 -2.53 -5.68
CA ILE A 24 -5.84 -1.07 -5.60
C ILE A 24 -4.39 -0.75 -5.29
N VAL A 25 -3.74 -0.04 -6.21
CA VAL A 25 -2.32 0.29 -6.10
C VAL A 25 -2.16 1.79 -5.86
N GLY A 26 -1.62 2.14 -4.70
CA GLY A 26 -1.18 3.50 -4.39
C GLY A 26 0.30 3.71 -4.77
N ILE A 27 0.77 4.94 -4.60
CA ILE A 27 2.17 5.29 -4.88
C ILE A 27 3.07 4.89 -3.72
N THR A 28 2.75 5.41 -2.54
CA THR A 28 3.48 5.13 -1.28
C THR A 28 2.52 5.28 -0.10
N PRO A 29 2.70 4.50 0.98
CA PRO A 29 1.93 4.68 2.19
C PRO A 29 2.11 6.10 2.76
N GLY A 30 1.00 6.74 3.13
CA GLY A 30 1.00 8.08 3.71
C GLY A 30 1.25 8.10 5.23
N VAL A 31 1.49 9.29 5.79
CA VAL A 31 1.69 9.46 7.24
C VAL A 31 0.50 8.93 8.03
N SER A 32 -0.73 9.16 7.57
CA SER A 32 -1.94 8.65 8.22
C SER A 32 -1.96 7.14 8.39
N GLN A 33 -1.24 6.41 7.53
CA GLN A 33 -1.15 4.96 7.56
C GLN A 33 -0.11 4.45 8.57
N LEU A 34 0.77 5.34 9.04
CA LEU A 34 1.82 5.03 10.03
C LEU A 34 1.38 5.31 11.47
N ALA A 35 0.40 6.18 11.67
CA ALA A 35 0.09 6.79 12.96
C ALA A 35 -0.73 5.91 13.91
N ASN A 36 -1.33 4.82 13.44
CA ASN A 36 -2.24 4.01 14.24
C ASN A 36 -1.51 2.95 15.06
N ASP A 37 -2.08 2.67 16.24
CA ASP A 37 -1.60 1.59 17.12
C ASP A 37 -1.69 0.24 16.41
N ARG A 38 -0.59 -0.51 16.45
CA ARG A 38 -0.45 -1.83 15.80
C ARG A 38 -0.26 -2.95 16.81
N SER A 39 -0.26 -2.62 18.09
CA SER A 39 -0.01 -3.57 19.17
C SER A 39 -1.03 -4.71 19.14
N GLY A 40 -0.54 -5.95 19.12
CA GLY A 40 -1.38 -7.14 19.16
C GLY A 40 -2.19 -7.44 17.90
N LYS A 41 -2.00 -6.68 16.80
CA LYS A 41 -2.72 -6.87 15.54
C LYS A 41 -1.88 -7.64 14.53
N SER A 42 -2.56 -8.51 13.75
CA SER A 42 -1.94 -9.16 12.60
C SER A 42 -1.70 -8.17 11.45
N SER A 43 -0.79 -8.51 10.52
CA SER A 43 -0.54 -7.68 9.35
C SER A 43 -1.80 -7.49 8.49
N ARG A 44 -2.69 -8.48 8.46
CA ARG A 44 -4.00 -8.37 7.78
C ARG A 44 -4.88 -7.30 8.41
N GLU A 45 -5.00 -7.27 9.73
CA GLU A 45 -5.79 -6.28 10.47
C GLU A 45 -5.20 -4.89 10.31
N ILE A 46 -3.88 -4.76 10.47
CA ILE A 46 -3.16 -3.50 10.29
C ILE A 46 -3.44 -2.93 8.89
N LYS A 47 -3.32 -3.76 7.85
CA LYS A 47 -3.56 -3.36 6.47
C LYS A 47 -5.01 -2.94 6.24
N ARG A 48 -5.98 -3.73 6.72
CA ARG A 48 -7.40 -3.41 6.61
C ARG A 48 -7.75 -2.07 7.22
N GLU A 49 -7.25 -1.80 8.42
CA GLU A 49 -7.57 -0.58 9.14
C GLU A 49 -6.89 0.66 8.55
N ASN A 50 -5.67 0.51 8.06
CA ASN A 50 -4.80 1.64 7.75
C ASN A 50 -4.55 1.87 6.25
N ALA A 51 -4.76 0.91 5.37
CA ALA A 51 -4.55 1.10 3.95
C ALA A 51 -5.43 2.24 3.41
N PHE A 52 -4.81 3.20 2.74
CA PHE A 52 -5.46 4.40 2.22
C PHE A 52 -6.21 5.22 3.29
N ALA A 53 -5.80 5.12 4.56
CA ALA A 53 -6.42 5.86 5.65
C ALA A 53 -6.35 7.38 5.47
N GLY A 54 -7.24 8.11 6.15
CA GLY A 54 -7.33 9.54 6.11
C GLY A 54 -8.30 10.05 5.04
N ARG A 55 -8.09 11.27 4.57
CA ARG A 55 -9.02 11.96 3.64
C ARG A 55 -9.13 11.29 2.26
N MET A 56 -8.15 10.47 1.91
CA MET A 56 -8.13 9.79 0.61
C MET A 56 -9.18 8.68 0.52
N ARG A 57 -9.38 7.92 1.59
CA ARG A 57 -10.26 6.75 1.58
C ARG A 57 -11.70 7.08 1.16
N PRO A 58 -12.39 8.08 1.71
CA PRO A 58 -13.74 8.41 1.25
C PRO A 58 -13.80 8.81 -0.21
N LYS A 59 -12.80 9.53 -0.71
CA LYS A 59 -12.72 9.91 -2.13
C LYS A 59 -12.53 8.69 -3.01
N LEU A 60 -11.63 7.80 -2.62
CA LEU A 60 -11.35 6.55 -3.33
C LEU A 60 -12.60 5.67 -3.41
N ILE A 61 -13.33 5.51 -2.30
CA ILE A 61 -14.59 4.76 -2.27
C ILE A 61 -15.59 5.32 -3.28
N ARG A 62 -15.79 6.64 -3.29
CA ARG A 62 -16.71 7.28 -4.23
C ARG A 62 -16.29 7.09 -5.68
N MET A 63 -15.00 7.18 -5.96
CA MET A 63 -14.48 6.95 -7.32
C MET A 63 -14.70 5.50 -7.76
N LEU A 64 -14.43 4.53 -6.90
CA LEU A 64 -14.62 3.11 -7.18
C LEU A 64 -16.10 2.78 -7.41
N ASP A 65 -16.99 3.32 -6.60
CA ASP A 65 -18.43 3.15 -6.78
C ASP A 65 -18.94 3.81 -8.07
N TYR A 66 -18.43 5.00 -8.36
CA TYR A 66 -18.80 5.73 -9.59
C TYR A 66 -18.46 4.95 -10.86
N VAL A 67 -17.28 4.35 -10.92
CA VAL A 67 -16.87 3.55 -12.09
C VAL A 67 -17.43 2.11 -12.09
N GLY A 68 -18.18 1.73 -11.06
CA GLY A 68 -18.91 0.47 -11.01
C GLY A 68 -18.14 -0.73 -10.46
N VAL A 69 -17.05 -0.53 -9.73
CA VAL A 69 -16.32 -1.62 -9.09
C VAL A 69 -17.19 -2.37 -8.09
N ASN A 70 -18.05 -1.67 -7.34
CA ASN A 70 -19.02 -2.29 -6.45
C ASN A 70 -19.95 -3.26 -7.19
N ARG A 71 -20.47 -2.88 -8.36
CA ARG A 71 -21.33 -3.75 -9.18
C ARG A 71 -20.55 -4.96 -9.71
N LEU A 72 -19.32 -4.75 -10.15
CA LEU A 72 -18.46 -5.84 -10.61
C LEU A 72 -18.20 -6.88 -9.50
N LEU A 73 -18.06 -6.42 -8.27
CA LEU A 73 -17.81 -7.28 -7.11
C LEU A 73 -19.09 -7.84 -6.48
N GLY A 74 -20.27 -7.37 -6.89
CA GLY A 74 -21.53 -7.77 -6.31
C GLY A 74 -21.75 -7.27 -4.89
N ILE A 75 -21.23 -6.10 -4.57
CA ILE A 75 -21.36 -5.44 -3.27
C ILE A 75 -22.09 -4.11 -3.41
N GLU A 76 -22.72 -3.65 -2.33
CA GLU A 76 -23.50 -2.42 -2.34
C GLU A 76 -22.60 -1.19 -2.54
N SER A 77 -21.50 -1.12 -1.81
CA SER A 77 -20.50 -0.05 -1.90
C SER A 77 -19.09 -0.57 -1.67
N CYS A 78 -18.11 0.04 -2.31
CA CYS A 78 -16.70 -0.27 -2.08
C CYS A 78 -16.22 0.13 -0.67
N ALA A 79 -17.02 0.80 0.14
CA ALA A 79 -16.74 1.04 1.55
C ALA A 79 -16.50 -0.28 2.32
N SER A 80 -17.22 -1.35 1.97
CA SER A 80 -17.06 -2.66 2.61
C SER A 80 -15.73 -3.37 2.32
N LEU A 81 -14.97 -2.89 1.36
CA LEU A 81 -13.62 -3.41 1.08
C LEU A 81 -12.63 -3.18 2.23
N TRP A 82 -12.92 -2.25 3.12
CA TRP A 82 -12.18 -2.06 4.38
C TRP A 82 -12.84 -2.72 5.58
N GLY A 83 -13.84 -3.56 5.33
CA GLY A 83 -14.62 -4.27 6.34
C GLY A 83 -14.85 -5.72 5.97
N CYS A 84 -16.13 -6.10 5.86
CA CYS A 84 -16.53 -7.50 5.64
C CYS A 84 -16.10 -8.07 4.26
N ASP A 85 -15.88 -7.23 3.27
CA ASP A 85 -15.46 -7.63 1.92
C ASP A 85 -13.96 -7.43 1.67
N PHE A 86 -13.16 -7.32 2.72
CA PHE A 86 -11.71 -7.16 2.60
C PHE A 86 -11.02 -8.30 1.83
N ASP A 87 -11.60 -9.50 1.85
CA ASP A 87 -11.09 -10.65 1.10
C ASP A 87 -11.27 -10.53 -0.43
N LYS A 88 -12.03 -9.55 -0.90
CA LYS A 88 -12.22 -9.30 -2.33
C LYS A 88 -11.18 -8.35 -2.92
N VAL A 89 -10.36 -7.71 -2.09
CA VAL A 89 -9.42 -6.68 -2.51
C VAL A 89 -8.00 -6.96 -2.04
N GLU A 90 -7.04 -6.64 -2.87
CA GLU A 90 -5.64 -6.45 -2.45
C GLU A 90 -5.32 -4.96 -2.53
N MET A 91 -4.79 -4.43 -1.45
CA MET A 91 -4.36 -3.04 -1.34
C MET A 91 -2.83 -3.00 -1.29
N ALA A 92 -2.24 -2.44 -2.32
CA ALA A 92 -0.79 -2.41 -2.50
C ALA A 92 -0.28 -0.99 -2.72
N SER A 93 1.01 -0.83 -2.64
CA SER A 93 1.70 0.42 -3.00
C SER A 93 2.88 0.12 -3.91
N LEU A 94 3.16 1.02 -4.83
CA LEU A 94 4.31 0.93 -5.73
C LEU A 94 5.61 0.90 -4.92
N LEU A 95 5.74 1.80 -3.94
CA LEU A 95 6.75 1.77 -2.90
C LEU A 95 6.17 1.06 -1.68
N LYS A 96 6.76 -0.05 -1.26
CA LYS A 96 6.23 -0.92 -0.19
C LYS A 96 6.26 -0.27 1.18
N GLU A 97 7.27 0.55 1.43
CA GLU A 97 7.48 1.24 2.69
C GLU A 97 7.24 2.74 2.53
N ALA A 98 6.79 3.39 3.59
CA ALA A 98 6.69 4.84 3.59
C ALA A 98 8.08 5.45 3.45
N THR A 99 8.28 6.22 2.39
CA THR A 99 9.56 6.74 1.98
C THR A 99 9.65 8.23 2.27
N PHE A 100 10.72 8.64 2.94
CA PHE A 100 11.01 10.03 3.28
C PHE A 100 12.34 10.43 2.67
N VAL A 101 12.39 11.64 2.14
CA VAL A 101 13.63 12.27 1.66
C VAL A 101 13.78 13.57 2.43
N ARG A 102 14.84 13.71 3.23
CA ARG A 102 15.07 14.87 4.10
C ARG A 102 13.85 15.20 4.95
N ASP A 103 13.34 14.21 5.68
CA ASP A 103 12.14 14.31 6.54
C ASP A 103 10.83 14.66 5.84
N LYS A 104 10.84 14.80 4.51
CA LYS A 104 9.64 15.02 3.71
C LYS A 104 9.16 13.72 3.07
N MET A 105 7.86 13.47 3.17
CA MET A 105 7.28 12.30 2.55
C MET A 105 7.43 12.33 1.02
N PHE A 106 7.89 11.24 0.47
CA PHE A 106 8.06 11.02 -0.96
C PHE A 106 6.77 10.43 -1.55
N ASN A 107 5.87 11.26 -2.01
CA ASN A 107 4.52 10.86 -2.43
C ASN A 107 4.10 11.37 -3.81
N SER A 108 5.02 11.96 -4.58
CA SER A 108 4.72 12.53 -5.89
C SER A 108 5.18 11.61 -7.02
N PRO A 109 4.33 11.32 -8.02
CA PRO A 109 4.74 10.57 -9.21
C PRO A 109 5.91 11.23 -9.95
N ALA A 110 5.93 12.55 -10.00
CA ALA A 110 7.02 13.30 -10.64
C ALA A 110 8.36 13.10 -9.92
N LEU A 111 8.35 13.02 -8.59
CA LEU A 111 9.54 12.72 -7.80
C LEU A 111 10.01 11.28 -8.01
N ILE A 112 9.09 10.33 -8.09
CA ILE A 112 9.40 8.92 -8.38
C ILE A 112 10.06 8.79 -9.75
N ALA A 113 9.54 9.47 -10.76
CA ALA A 113 10.11 9.46 -12.10
C ALA A 113 11.53 10.05 -12.14
N LYS A 114 11.82 11.04 -11.29
CA LYS A 114 13.15 11.66 -11.20
C LYS A 114 14.13 10.85 -10.36
N SER A 115 13.67 9.93 -9.54
CA SER A 115 14.50 9.19 -8.59
C SER A 115 14.69 7.72 -8.97
N ALA A 116 15.45 7.50 -10.02
CA ALA A 116 15.82 6.15 -10.46
C ALA A 116 16.49 5.32 -9.33
N LYS A 117 17.23 5.96 -8.43
CA LYS A 117 17.87 5.30 -7.29
C LYS A 117 16.88 4.74 -6.29
N LEU A 118 15.83 5.49 -5.93
CA LEU A 118 14.79 5.02 -5.02
C LEU A 118 14.06 3.80 -5.59
N THR A 119 13.69 3.87 -6.86
CA THR A 119 13.03 2.77 -7.56
C THR A 119 13.92 1.54 -7.66
N ALA A 120 15.23 1.73 -7.85
CA ALA A 120 16.21 0.65 -7.85
C ALA A 120 16.34 0.00 -6.46
N ALA A 121 16.40 0.79 -5.39
CA ALA A 121 16.46 0.30 -4.02
C ALA A 121 15.25 -0.57 -3.65
N GLU A 122 14.05 -0.14 -4.03
CA GLU A 122 12.83 -0.93 -3.82
C GLU A 122 12.83 -2.23 -4.63
N ARG A 123 13.30 -2.21 -5.87
CA ARG A 123 13.44 -3.41 -6.69
C ARG A 123 14.42 -4.41 -6.09
N CYS A 124 15.53 -3.93 -5.54
CA CYS A 124 16.52 -4.79 -4.86
C CYS A 124 15.92 -5.48 -3.63
N LYS A 125 15.11 -4.77 -2.85
CA LYS A 125 14.40 -5.37 -1.70
C LYS A 125 13.42 -6.46 -2.14
N CYS A 126 12.70 -6.27 -3.22
CA CYS A 126 11.83 -7.29 -3.79
C CYS A 126 12.60 -8.49 -4.35
N GLY A 127 13.79 -8.27 -4.88
CA GLY A 127 14.66 -9.31 -5.44
C GLY A 127 15.23 -10.26 -4.39
N SER A 128 15.54 -9.77 -3.20
CA SER A 128 16.08 -10.60 -2.12
C SER A 128 15.10 -11.64 -1.59
N HIS A 129 13.80 -11.42 -1.76
CA HIS A 129 12.78 -12.42 -1.40
C HIS A 129 12.53 -13.50 -2.46
N ARG A 130 12.96 -13.27 -3.72
CA ARG A 130 12.80 -14.28 -4.77
C ARG A 130 13.88 -15.36 -4.75
N GLY A 131 14.99 -15.12 -4.10
CA GLY A 131 16.11 -16.06 -4.01
C GLY A 131 15.89 -17.28 -3.11
N LEU A 132 14.81 -17.27 -2.29
CA LEU A 132 14.52 -18.34 -1.33
C LEU A 132 13.47 -19.35 -1.81
N SER A 133 12.85 -19.17 -2.99
CA SER A 133 11.81 -20.07 -3.50
C SER A 133 12.28 -21.02 -4.61
N GLN A 134 13.58 -21.03 -4.93
CA GLN A 134 14.15 -22.03 -5.86
C GLN A 134 15.07 -23.00 -5.14
N GLY A 135 14.52 -23.66 -4.15
CA GLY A 135 15.15 -24.76 -3.44
C GLY A 135 14.23 -25.98 -3.46
N ARG A 136 14.18 -26.66 -4.64
CA ARG A 136 13.69 -28.04 -4.83
C ARG A 136 12.25 -28.31 -4.43
#